data_3bd8c9716dec44794c6618b4ce6a0fd1
#
_entry.id   3bd8c9716dec44794c6618b4ce6a0fd1
#
_cell.length_a   1.000
_cell.length_b   1.000
_cell.length_c   1.000
_cell.angle_alpha   90.00
_cell.angle_beta   90.00
_cell.angle_gamma   90.00
#
_symmetry.space_group_name_H-M   'P 1'
#
loop_
_entity.id
_entity.type
_entity.pdbx_description
1 polymer ?
#
loop_
_entity_poly.entity_id
_entity_poly.type
_entity_poly.pdbx_seq_one_letter_code
_entity_poly.pdbx_strand_id
1 'polypeptide(L)'
;ALRRFSPSEKDRFSRFIAAYDREISKHTEKCVRSLLDEKIIMGKNGAERCDVRLRSLCMKAFESAYTKTIPFAFDGFEKKISPQAKRNFAELCSCMYSGSMTNAQMYQSFSPQLKNRIQAVLSTSSQTSWQVFDSRYRLCDPQNSAVKRIYNDAMERIGTENAESIGQIFGRYLYAPYGMNKYCLTLFIIYFISRSIGKI
;
A
#
# COMPACT_ATOMS: atom_id res chain seq x y z
N ALA A 1 -50.98 -7.83 -21.78
CA ALA A 1 -50.77 -8.57 -23.01
C ALA A 1 -50.65 -10.10 -22.80
N LEU A 2 -49.94 -10.55 -21.75
CA LEU A 2 -49.69 -11.99 -21.46
C LEU A 2 -50.89 -12.81 -20.99
N ARG A 3 -52.03 -12.20 -20.68
CA ARG A 3 -53.25 -12.92 -20.18
C ARG A 3 -53.94 -13.81 -21.21
N ARG A 4 -53.60 -13.72 -22.49
CA ARG A 4 -54.26 -14.49 -23.59
C ARG A 4 -53.46 -15.75 -24.00
N PHE A 5 -52.33 -16.04 -23.39
CA PHE A 5 -51.54 -17.21 -23.73
C PHE A 5 -51.79 -18.38 -22.80
N SER A 6 -51.82 -19.59 -23.34
CA SER A 6 -51.86 -20.83 -22.59
C SER A 6 -50.61 -20.98 -21.68
N PRO A 7 -50.64 -21.83 -20.63
CA PRO A 7 -49.46 -22.07 -19.80
C PRO A 7 -48.21 -22.53 -20.57
N SER A 8 -48.42 -23.38 -21.56
CA SER A 8 -47.30 -23.88 -22.39
C SER A 8 -46.69 -22.81 -23.30
N GLU A 9 -47.49 -21.91 -23.84
CA GLU A 9 -47.04 -20.78 -24.64
C GLU A 9 -46.28 -19.77 -23.77
N LYS A 10 -46.75 -19.52 -22.55
CA LYS A 10 -46.06 -18.66 -21.58
C LYS A 10 -44.69 -19.20 -21.23
N ASP A 11 -44.58 -20.52 -20.98
CA ASP A 11 -43.29 -21.16 -20.66
C ASP A 11 -42.32 -21.09 -21.86
N ARG A 12 -42.83 -21.36 -23.05
CA ARG A 12 -42.03 -21.24 -24.31
C ARG A 12 -41.56 -19.81 -24.54
N PHE A 13 -42.39 -18.81 -24.26
CA PHE A 13 -42.04 -17.40 -24.42
C PHE A 13 -41.04 -16.98 -23.36
N SER A 14 -41.16 -17.44 -22.13
CA SER A 14 -40.21 -17.17 -21.04
C SER A 14 -38.83 -17.77 -21.34
N ARG A 15 -38.76 -18.99 -21.89
CA ARG A 15 -37.47 -19.59 -22.33
C ARG A 15 -36.85 -18.83 -23.47
N PHE A 16 -37.65 -18.32 -24.40
CA PHE A 16 -37.18 -17.52 -25.52
C PHE A 16 -36.59 -16.19 -25.05
N ILE A 17 -37.29 -15.47 -24.16
CA ILE A 17 -36.78 -14.23 -23.52
C ILE A 17 -35.49 -14.51 -22.79
N ALA A 18 -35.41 -15.55 -21.95
CA ALA A 18 -34.21 -15.89 -21.20
C ALA A 18 -33.01 -16.27 -22.09
N ALA A 19 -33.26 -16.84 -23.27
CA ALA A 19 -32.21 -17.10 -24.26
C ALA A 19 -31.70 -15.80 -24.90
N TYR A 20 -32.61 -14.89 -25.23
CA TYR A 20 -32.27 -13.58 -25.80
C TYR A 20 -31.49 -12.70 -24.81
N ASP A 21 -31.92 -12.67 -23.55
CA ASP A 21 -31.24 -11.93 -22.48
C ASP A 21 -29.81 -12.44 -22.28
N ARG A 22 -29.59 -13.75 -22.36
CA ARG A 22 -28.24 -14.33 -22.31
C ARG A 22 -27.37 -13.91 -23.48
N GLU A 23 -27.91 -13.91 -24.71
CA GLU A 23 -27.15 -13.48 -25.89
C GLU A 23 -26.84 -11.97 -25.87
N ILE A 24 -27.81 -11.14 -25.42
CA ILE A 24 -27.60 -9.70 -25.24
C ILE A 24 -26.50 -9.46 -24.19
N SER A 25 -26.57 -10.13 -23.03
CA SER A 25 -25.56 -10.01 -21.98
C SER A 25 -24.18 -10.40 -22.47
N LYS A 26 -24.06 -11.52 -23.19
CA LYS A 26 -22.81 -12.00 -23.78
C LYS A 26 -22.23 -11.01 -24.81
N HIS A 27 -23.10 -10.45 -25.65
CA HIS A 27 -22.70 -9.42 -26.61
C HIS A 27 -22.25 -8.14 -25.95
N THR A 28 -22.99 -7.70 -24.94
CA THR A 28 -22.64 -6.51 -24.14
C THR A 28 -21.30 -6.70 -23.44
N GLU A 29 -21.07 -7.85 -22.79
CA GLU A 29 -19.76 -8.15 -22.18
C GLU A 29 -18.62 -8.14 -23.23
N LYS A 30 -18.85 -8.69 -24.41
CA LYS A 30 -17.85 -8.69 -25.48
C LYS A 30 -17.54 -7.26 -25.96
N CYS A 31 -18.58 -6.42 -26.15
CA CYS A 31 -18.39 -5.02 -26.52
C CYS A 31 -17.67 -4.24 -25.44
N VAL A 32 -18.04 -4.42 -24.15
CA VAL A 32 -17.38 -3.76 -23.03
C VAL A 32 -15.91 -4.20 -22.93
N ARG A 33 -15.62 -5.49 -23.11
CA ARG A 33 -14.23 -5.98 -23.14
C ARG A 33 -13.44 -5.37 -24.28
N SER A 34 -14.02 -5.31 -25.48
CA SER A 34 -13.37 -4.68 -26.65
C SER A 34 -13.09 -3.21 -26.42
N LEU A 35 -14.05 -2.46 -25.86
CA LEU A 35 -13.86 -1.04 -25.48
C LEU A 35 -12.80 -0.85 -24.38
N LEU A 36 -12.69 -1.81 -23.45
CA LEU A 36 -11.66 -1.79 -22.41
C LEU A 36 -10.28 -2.19 -22.97
N ASP A 37 -10.23 -2.94 -24.07
CA ASP A 37 -8.98 -3.30 -24.74
C ASP A 37 -8.44 -2.16 -25.64
N GLU A 38 -9.32 -1.30 -26.14
CA GLU A 38 -8.93 -0.04 -26.82
C GLU A 38 -8.70 1.08 -25.81
N LYS A 39 -7.54 1.08 -25.18
CA LYS A 39 -7.19 2.09 -24.18
C LYS A 39 -6.57 3.31 -24.85
N ILE A 40 -7.18 4.45 -24.65
CA ILE A 40 -6.63 5.75 -25.01
C ILE A 40 -6.13 6.41 -23.74
N ILE A 41 -4.86 6.76 -23.69
CA ILE A 41 -4.27 7.49 -22.57
C ILE A 41 -4.08 8.92 -22.97
N MET A 42 -4.62 9.83 -22.16
CA MET A 42 -4.41 11.27 -22.28
C MET A 42 -3.19 11.65 -21.44
N GLY A 43 -2.07 11.90 -22.09
CA GLY A 43 -0.86 12.43 -21.46
C GLY A 43 -0.68 13.92 -21.75
N LYS A 44 0.41 14.49 -21.23
CA LYS A 44 0.79 15.89 -21.52
C LYS A 44 1.00 16.15 -23.01
N ASN A 45 1.34 15.13 -23.77
CA ASN A 45 1.65 15.20 -25.22
C ASN A 45 0.48 14.77 -26.11
N GLY A 46 -0.72 14.62 -25.56
CA GLY A 46 -1.92 14.21 -26.31
C GLY A 46 -2.41 12.81 -25.97
N ALA A 47 -3.29 12.27 -26.84
CA ALA A 47 -3.90 10.97 -26.67
C ALA A 47 -3.12 9.91 -27.46
N GLU A 48 -2.69 8.84 -26.77
CA GLU A 48 -1.98 7.72 -27.39
C GLU A 48 -2.76 6.41 -27.17
N ARG A 49 -2.81 5.54 -28.20
CA ARG A 49 -3.31 4.17 -28.04
C ARG A 49 -2.35 3.37 -27.20
N CYS A 50 -2.87 2.60 -26.27
CA CYS A 50 -2.08 1.81 -25.35
C CYS A 50 -2.48 0.34 -25.34
N ASP A 51 -1.60 -0.52 -25.85
CA ASP A 51 -1.77 -1.98 -25.84
C ASP A 51 -1.38 -2.62 -24.50
N VAL A 52 -0.92 -1.83 -23.54
CA VAL A 52 -0.47 -2.31 -22.23
C VAL A 52 -1.67 -2.53 -21.30
N ARG A 53 -1.64 -3.60 -20.51
CA ARG A 53 -2.68 -3.88 -19.51
C ARG A 53 -2.83 -2.69 -18.56
N LEU A 54 -4.07 -2.31 -18.24
CA LEU A 54 -4.40 -1.18 -17.35
C LEU A 54 -3.60 -1.20 -16.05
N ARG A 55 -3.40 -2.39 -15.46
CA ARG A 55 -2.57 -2.57 -14.24
C ARG A 55 -1.13 -2.10 -14.48
N SER A 56 -0.52 -2.46 -15.58
CA SER A 56 0.86 -2.06 -15.90
C SER A 56 0.99 -0.57 -16.15
N LEU A 57 -0.05 0.04 -16.72
CA LEU A 57 -0.13 1.49 -16.89
C LEU A 57 -0.24 2.22 -15.57
N CYS A 58 -1.15 1.76 -14.70
CA CYS A 58 -1.30 2.32 -13.35
C CYS A 58 0.01 2.18 -12.55
N MET A 59 0.72 1.05 -12.68
CA MET A 59 2.03 0.88 -12.06
C MET A 59 3.05 1.88 -12.59
N LYS A 60 3.19 2.03 -13.90
CA LYS A 60 4.11 3.01 -14.51
C LYS A 60 3.78 4.44 -14.11
N ALA A 61 2.49 4.82 -14.12
CA ALA A 61 2.04 6.13 -13.68
C ALA A 61 2.34 6.35 -12.20
N PHE A 62 2.12 5.33 -11.37
CA PHE A 62 2.47 5.38 -9.95
C PHE A 62 3.99 5.54 -9.74
N GLU A 63 4.80 4.73 -10.38
CA GLU A 63 6.26 4.81 -10.30
C GLU A 63 6.79 6.17 -10.77
N SER A 64 6.19 6.74 -11.82
CA SER A 64 6.51 8.08 -12.30
C SER A 64 6.12 9.21 -11.33
N ALA A 65 4.99 9.07 -10.64
CA ALA A 65 4.52 10.08 -9.69
C ALA A 65 5.20 9.96 -8.31
N TYR A 66 5.54 8.74 -7.90
CA TYR A 66 6.03 8.42 -6.55
C TYR A 66 7.47 7.90 -6.58
N THR A 67 8.37 8.72 -7.09
CA THR A 67 9.78 8.36 -7.30
C THR A 67 10.61 8.23 -6.02
N LYS A 68 10.07 8.68 -4.88
CA LYS A 68 10.74 8.66 -3.57
C LYS A 68 10.05 7.75 -2.56
N THR A 69 9.28 6.79 -3.02
CA THR A 69 8.59 5.79 -2.18
C THR A 69 9.59 4.96 -1.39
N ILE A 70 9.24 4.61 -0.15
CA ILE A 70 9.98 3.62 0.64
C ILE A 70 9.24 2.28 0.66
N PRO A 71 9.96 1.15 0.77
CA PRO A 71 9.32 -0.16 0.84
C PRO A 71 8.50 -0.31 2.12
N PHE A 72 7.30 -0.88 2.01
CA PHE A 72 6.44 -1.17 3.16
C PHE A 72 5.68 -2.48 2.95
N ALA A 73 6.35 -3.59 3.20
CA ALA A 73 5.83 -4.95 3.04
C ALA A 73 5.12 -5.47 4.30
N PHE A 74 4.22 -4.66 4.88
CA PHE A 74 3.45 -5.06 6.05
C PHE A 74 2.12 -5.67 5.63
N ASP A 75 2.03 -6.99 5.51
CA ASP A 75 0.84 -7.71 5.08
C ASP A 75 -0.43 -7.35 5.87
N GLY A 76 -1.57 -7.32 5.18
CA GLY A 76 -2.87 -7.07 5.77
C GLY A 76 -3.30 -5.60 5.78
N PHE A 77 -2.52 -4.69 5.19
CA PHE A 77 -2.88 -3.26 5.07
C PHE A 77 -3.34 -2.85 3.67
N GLU A 78 -3.46 -3.80 2.75
CA GLU A 78 -3.78 -3.49 1.34
C GLU A 78 -5.24 -3.14 1.09
N LYS A 79 -6.21 -3.80 1.75
CA LYS A 79 -7.65 -3.61 1.48
C LYS A 79 -8.47 -3.36 2.73
N LYS A 80 -8.56 -4.34 3.62
CA LYS A 80 -9.29 -4.26 4.89
C LYS A 80 -8.41 -4.82 5.99
N ILE A 81 -7.98 -3.94 6.88
CA ILE A 81 -7.06 -4.32 7.95
C ILE A 81 -7.77 -5.23 8.93
N SER A 82 -7.25 -6.44 9.11
CA SER A 82 -7.77 -7.37 10.09
C SER A 82 -7.50 -6.88 11.53
N PRO A 83 -8.35 -7.22 12.51
CA PRO A 83 -8.11 -6.90 13.91
C PRO A 83 -6.75 -7.41 14.42
N GLN A 84 -6.29 -8.56 13.93
CA GLN A 84 -4.99 -9.11 14.28
C GLN A 84 -3.84 -8.29 13.69
N ALA A 85 -3.95 -7.82 12.45
CA ALA A 85 -2.94 -6.96 11.85
C ALA A 85 -2.81 -5.63 12.60
N LYS A 86 -3.93 -5.05 13.06
CA LYS A 86 -3.93 -3.84 13.90
C LYS A 86 -3.23 -4.07 15.24
N ARG A 87 -3.51 -5.20 15.91
CA ARG A 87 -2.85 -5.56 17.17
C ARG A 87 -1.35 -5.73 16.98
N ASN A 88 -0.93 -6.50 15.99
CA ASN A 88 0.48 -6.70 15.67
C ASN A 88 1.19 -5.38 15.35
N PHE A 89 0.52 -4.49 14.64
CA PHE A 89 1.08 -3.17 14.34
C PHE A 89 1.25 -2.31 15.59
N ALA A 90 0.24 -2.26 16.47
CA ALA A 90 0.31 -1.53 17.72
C ALA A 90 1.40 -2.09 18.66
N GLU A 91 1.52 -3.41 18.74
CA GLU A 91 2.57 -4.08 19.51
C GLU A 91 3.98 -3.72 18.99
N LEU A 92 4.19 -3.78 17.66
CA LEU A 92 5.44 -3.36 17.04
C LEU A 92 5.77 -1.91 17.37
N CYS A 93 4.80 -0.99 17.21
CA CYS A 93 4.99 0.43 17.50
C CYS A 93 5.34 0.67 18.97
N SER A 94 4.66 -0.02 19.89
CA SER A 94 4.93 0.08 21.34
C SER A 94 6.34 -0.41 21.69
N CYS A 95 6.74 -1.57 21.19
CA CYS A 95 8.08 -2.14 21.43
C CYS A 95 9.18 -1.26 20.82
N MET A 96 8.95 -0.68 19.66
CA MET A 96 9.90 0.23 19.02
C MET A 96 10.05 1.53 19.82
N TYR A 97 8.94 2.13 20.24
CA TYR A 97 8.94 3.37 21.02
C TYR A 97 9.59 3.21 22.40
N SER A 98 9.30 2.12 23.09
CA SER A 98 9.87 1.83 24.42
C SER A 98 11.33 1.39 24.39
N GLY A 99 11.88 1.12 23.20
CA GLY A 99 13.22 0.53 23.05
C GLY A 99 13.34 -0.89 23.61
N SER A 100 12.21 -1.54 23.90
CA SER A 100 12.17 -2.85 24.57
C SER A 100 12.30 -4.03 23.61
N MET A 101 12.45 -3.79 22.30
CA MET A 101 12.64 -4.88 21.34
C MET A 101 13.97 -5.57 21.56
N THR A 102 13.92 -6.88 21.81
CA THR A 102 15.08 -7.72 22.12
C THR A 102 15.05 -9.02 21.32
N ASN A 103 16.20 -9.70 21.24
CA ASN A 103 16.26 -11.05 20.66
C ASN A 103 15.31 -12.03 21.35
N ALA A 104 15.15 -11.94 22.67
CA ALA A 104 14.24 -12.79 23.43
C ALA A 104 12.78 -12.59 22.99
N GLN A 105 12.34 -11.36 22.79
CA GLN A 105 10.99 -11.05 22.28
C GLN A 105 10.80 -11.58 20.87
N MET A 106 11.79 -11.40 19.99
CA MET A 106 11.74 -11.91 18.62
C MET A 106 11.60 -13.44 18.58
N TYR A 107 12.28 -14.17 19.41
CA TYR A 107 12.28 -15.64 19.36
C TYR A 107 11.23 -16.31 20.26
N GLN A 108 10.85 -15.69 21.37
CA GLN A 108 9.99 -16.31 22.39
C GLN A 108 8.60 -15.68 22.52
N SER A 109 8.50 -14.36 22.46
CA SER A 109 7.24 -13.64 22.80
C SER A 109 6.39 -13.29 21.59
N PHE A 110 6.98 -12.95 20.45
CA PHE A 110 6.22 -12.50 19.30
C PHE A 110 5.62 -13.66 18.49
N SER A 111 4.39 -13.46 17.97
CA SER A 111 3.77 -14.41 17.07
C SER A 111 4.59 -14.56 15.78
N PRO A 112 4.54 -15.73 15.10
CA PRO A 112 5.22 -15.93 13.82
C PRO A 112 4.85 -14.88 12.77
N GLN A 113 3.58 -14.46 12.74
CA GLN A 113 3.13 -13.41 11.82
C GLN A 113 3.78 -12.05 12.12
N LEU A 114 3.89 -11.68 13.39
CA LEU A 114 4.56 -10.44 13.79
C LEU A 114 6.06 -10.48 13.45
N LYS A 115 6.73 -11.59 13.73
CA LYS A 115 8.15 -11.80 13.36
C LYS A 115 8.38 -11.61 11.86
N ASN A 116 7.57 -12.27 11.02
CA ASN A 116 7.69 -12.16 9.58
C ASN A 116 7.50 -10.72 9.09
N ARG A 117 6.55 -9.98 9.68
CA ARG A 117 6.33 -8.56 9.34
C ARG A 117 7.47 -7.66 9.77
N ILE A 118 8.02 -7.87 10.97
CA ILE A 118 9.20 -7.15 11.44
C ILE A 118 10.38 -7.40 10.49
N GLN A 119 10.61 -8.64 10.11
CA GLN A 119 11.68 -9.00 9.17
C GLN A 119 11.46 -8.36 7.79
N ALA A 120 10.24 -8.42 7.25
CA ALA A 120 9.93 -7.88 5.94
C ALA A 120 10.06 -6.35 5.86
N VAL A 121 9.74 -5.63 6.93
CA VAL A 121 9.74 -4.15 6.92
C VAL A 121 11.03 -3.56 7.50
N LEU A 122 11.59 -4.14 8.56
CA LEU A 122 12.59 -3.47 9.39
C LEU A 122 13.95 -4.17 9.44
N SER A 123 14.04 -5.45 9.00
CA SER A 123 15.27 -6.24 9.13
C SER A 123 16.42 -5.70 8.27
N THR A 124 17.65 -5.89 8.74
CA THR A 124 18.87 -5.61 7.98
C THR A 124 19.15 -6.61 6.86
N SER A 125 18.52 -7.78 6.88
CA SER A 125 18.83 -8.88 5.94
C SER A 125 18.12 -8.77 4.59
N SER A 126 17.10 -7.93 4.44
CA SER A 126 16.31 -7.79 3.20
C SER A 126 16.55 -6.44 2.53
N GLN A 127 16.91 -6.45 1.25
CA GLN A 127 17.05 -5.22 0.46
C GLN A 127 15.74 -4.43 0.30
N THR A 128 14.60 -5.09 0.47
CA THR A 128 13.26 -4.49 0.40
C THR A 128 12.77 -3.96 1.74
N SER A 129 13.54 -4.10 2.81
CA SER A 129 13.23 -3.59 4.15
C SER A 129 13.90 -2.25 4.42
N TRP A 130 13.51 -1.61 5.52
CA TRP A 130 14.12 -0.34 5.96
C TRP A 130 15.55 -0.48 6.48
N GLN A 131 15.93 -1.69 6.91
CA GLN A 131 17.25 -1.98 7.46
C GLN A 131 17.60 -1.09 8.65
N VAL A 132 16.70 -1.02 9.61
CA VAL A 132 16.79 -0.13 10.80
C VAL A 132 17.11 -0.86 12.10
N PHE A 133 17.27 -2.18 12.06
CA PHE A 133 17.70 -2.99 13.19
C PHE A 133 19.06 -3.64 12.94
N ASP A 134 19.91 -3.62 13.96
CA ASP A 134 21.13 -4.44 13.97
C ASP A 134 20.81 -5.94 14.26
N SER A 135 21.84 -6.78 14.30
CA SER A 135 21.71 -8.22 14.57
C SER A 135 21.16 -8.55 15.97
N ARG A 136 21.12 -7.56 16.87
CA ARG A 136 20.58 -7.68 18.24
C ARG A 136 19.22 -7.01 18.38
N TYR A 137 18.57 -6.60 17.28
CA TYR A 137 17.31 -5.84 17.23
C TYR A 137 17.36 -4.48 17.95
N ARG A 138 18.53 -3.85 18.01
CA ARG A 138 18.64 -2.46 18.45
C ARG A 138 18.46 -1.55 17.24
N LEU A 139 17.76 -0.44 17.44
CA LEU A 139 17.55 0.56 16.40
C LEU A 139 18.89 1.18 15.97
N CYS A 140 19.14 1.18 14.69
CA CYS A 140 20.27 1.82 14.05
C CYS A 140 19.81 2.82 12.98
N ASP A 141 20.73 3.62 12.46
CA ASP A 141 20.45 4.50 11.34
C ASP A 141 20.07 3.68 10.10
N PRO A 142 19.11 4.15 9.28
CA PRO A 142 18.61 3.35 8.17
C PRO A 142 19.72 3.09 7.15
N GLN A 143 19.89 1.83 6.78
CA GLN A 143 20.84 1.41 5.76
C GLN A 143 20.22 1.41 4.36
N ASN A 144 18.88 1.27 4.26
CA ASN A 144 18.18 1.42 3.00
C ASN A 144 18.25 2.87 2.51
N SER A 145 18.76 3.09 1.32
CA SER A 145 19.05 4.43 0.77
C SER A 145 17.80 5.31 0.65
N ALA A 146 16.65 4.73 0.30
CA ALA A 146 15.39 5.47 0.19
C ALA A 146 14.91 5.94 1.57
N VAL A 147 14.96 5.07 2.58
CA VAL A 147 14.57 5.41 3.96
C VAL A 147 15.54 6.41 4.57
N LYS A 148 16.85 6.23 4.36
CA LYS A 148 17.90 7.13 4.83
C LYS A 148 17.71 8.56 4.30
N ARG A 149 17.36 8.68 3.01
CA ARG A 149 17.09 10.00 2.40
C ARG A 149 15.95 10.72 3.08
N ILE A 150 14.84 10.02 3.36
CA ILE A 150 13.68 10.62 4.04
C ILE A 150 13.99 10.93 5.52
N TYR A 151 14.76 10.05 6.17
CA TYR A 151 15.22 10.28 7.54
C TYR A 151 16.07 11.55 7.63
N ASN A 152 17.02 11.75 6.72
CA ASN A 152 17.86 12.95 6.69
C ASN A 152 17.05 14.21 6.36
N ASP A 153 16.11 14.14 5.38
CA ASP A 153 15.19 15.27 5.07
C ASP A 153 14.38 15.68 6.30
N ALA A 154 13.91 14.72 7.10
CA ALA A 154 13.18 15.02 8.34
C ALA A 154 14.11 15.62 9.41
N MET A 155 15.33 15.13 9.57
CA MET A 155 16.33 15.67 10.52
C MET A 155 16.70 17.10 10.18
N GLU A 156 16.98 17.40 8.92
CA GLU A 156 17.32 18.75 8.45
C GLU A 156 16.19 19.75 8.77
N ARG A 157 14.92 19.34 8.58
CA ARG A 157 13.77 20.22 8.83
C ARG A 157 13.51 20.49 10.31
N ILE A 158 13.77 19.52 11.16
CA ILE A 158 13.65 19.72 12.62
C ILE A 158 14.76 20.63 13.14
N GLY A 159 15.95 20.56 12.50
CA GLY A 159 17.10 21.39 12.85
C GLY A 159 17.06 22.82 12.32
N THR A 160 16.06 23.20 11.50
CA THR A 160 15.94 24.57 10.99
C THR A 160 15.26 25.48 12.02
N GLU A 161 15.66 26.75 12.09
CA GLU A 161 15.09 27.78 13.00
C GLU A 161 13.63 28.08 12.71
N ASN A 162 13.10 27.69 11.55
CA ASN A 162 11.68 27.77 11.22
C ASN A 162 10.94 26.62 11.87
N ALA A 163 10.21 26.90 12.95
CA ALA A 163 9.42 25.94 13.73
C ALA A 163 8.26 25.35 12.90
N GLU A 164 8.54 24.40 12.01
CA GLU A 164 7.51 23.60 11.35
C GLU A 164 6.86 22.65 12.38
N SER A 165 5.54 22.54 12.34
CA SER A 165 4.86 21.53 13.17
C SER A 165 5.20 20.12 12.69
N ILE A 166 5.13 19.13 13.60
CA ILE A 166 5.31 17.70 13.27
C ILE A 166 4.39 17.29 12.09
N GLY A 167 3.16 17.82 12.07
CA GLY A 167 2.22 17.58 10.98
C GLY A 167 2.68 18.12 9.63
N GLN A 168 3.34 19.27 9.59
CA GLN A 168 3.91 19.85 8.37
C GLN A 168 5.13 19.08 7.89
N ILE A 169 6.04 18.73 8.80
CA ILE A 169 7.25 17.98 8.48
C ILE A 169 6.90 16.60 7.90
N PHE A 170 6.06 15.84 8.57
CA PHE A 170 5.78 14.45 8.21
C PHE A 170 4.58 14.30 7.26
N GLY A 171 3.60 15.19 7.28
CA GLY A 171 2.40 15.11 6.44
C GLY A 171 2.70 15.13 4.95
N ARG A 172 3.78 15.78 4.52
CA ARG A 172 4.25 15.82 3.14
C ARG A 172 4.58 14.44 2.55
N TYR A 173 4.99 13.49 3.39
CA TYR A 173 5.34 12.14 2.93
C TYR A 173 4.13 11.28 2.53
N LEU A 174 2.91 11.74 2.82
CA LEU A 174 1.67 11.11 2.32
C LEU A 174 1.44 11.37 0.81
N TYR A 175 2.03 12.44 0.27
CA TYR A 175 1.78 12.92 -1.09
C TYR A 175 2.96 12.63 -2.01
N ALA A 176 2.76 12.85 -3.32
CA ALA A 176 3.86 12.78 -4.27
C ALA A 176 4.99 13.75 -3.88
N PRO A 177 6.25 13.34 -4.07
CA PRO A 177 6.75 12.12 -4.71
C PRO A 177 6.93 10.91 -3.77
N TYR A 178 6.49 10.95 -2.52
CA TYR A 178 6.76 9.93 -1.49
C TYR A 178 5.67 8.85 -1.42
N GLY A 179 4.39 9.22 -1.30
CA GLY A 179 3.24 8.31 -1.34
C GLY A 179 3.17 7.28 -0.20
N MET A 180 3.63 7.63 0.99
CA MET A 180 3.48 6.75 2.16
C MET A 180 2.00 6.60 2.51
N ASN A 181 1.57 5.39 2.82
CA ASN A 181 0.28 5.22 3.48
C ASN A 181 0.37 5.60 4.97
N LYS A 182 -0.77 5.83 5.60
CA LYS A 182 -0.84 6.29 7.01
C LYS A 182 -0.11 5.36 7.99
N TYR A 183 -0.07 4.06 7.75
CA TYR A 183 0.60 3.10 8.64
C TYR A 183 2.11 3.13 8.44
N CYS A 184 2.56 3.20 7.21
CA CYS A 184 3.96 3.41 6.86
C CYS A 184 4.48 4.69 7.53
N LEU A 185 3.74 5.79 7.39
CA LEU A 185 4.08 7.06 7.99
C LEU A 185 4.11 6.99 9.52
N THR A 186 3.09 6.37 10.14
CA THR A 186 3.06 6.21 11.61
C THR A 186 4.27 5.42 12.10
N LEU A 187 4.60 4.30 11.46
CA LEU A 187 5.77 3.51 11.84
C LEU A 187 7.06 4.30 11.64
N PHE A 188 7.15 5.06 10.56
CA PHE A 188 8.31 5.91 10.29
C PHE A 188 8.48 7.02 11.36
N ILE A 189 7.40 7.68 11.77
CA ILE A 189 7.44 8.70 12.83
C ILE A 189 7.90 8.08 14.15
N ILE A 190 7.35 6.91 14.51
CA ILE A 190 7.76 6.21 15.75
C ILE A 190 9.23 5.82 15.69
N TYR A 191 9.67 5.26 14.58
CA TYR A 191 11.09 4.96 14.36
C TYR A 191 11.95 6.21 14.49
N PHE A 192 11.56 7.29 13.82
CA PHE A 192 12.30 8.55 13.81
C PHE A 192 12.43 9.10 15.25
N ILE A 193 11.32 9.20 16.00
CA ILE A 193 11.34 9.67 17.39
C ILE A 193 12.23 8.77 18.26
N SER A 194 12.03 7.45 18.20
CA SER A 194 12.79 6.50 19.02
C SER A 194 14.29 6.50 18.72
N ARG A 195 14.67 6.81 17.47
CA ARG A 195 16.08 6.88 17.06
C ARG A 195 16.72 8.24 17.33
N SER A 196 15.92 9.31 17.33
CA SER A 196 16.41 10.69 17.44
C SER A 196 16.34 11.23 18.87
N ILE A 197 15.66 10.56 19.82
CA ILE A 197 15.66 10.93 21.23
C ILE A 197 17.11 11.00 21.73
N GLY A 198 17.53 12.20 22.16
CA GLY A 198 18.89 12.48 22.60
C GLY A 198 19.83 13.00 21.50
N LYS A 199 19.35 13.16 20.25
CA LYS A 199 20.08 13.82 19.16
C LYS A 199 19.49 15.19 18.76
N ILE A 200 18.32 15.53 19.28
CA ILE A 200 17.57 16.79 19.06
C ILE A 200 17.71 17.68 20.29
#